data_27d76b292b69b9bb8399771efa34f178
#
_entry.id   27d76b292b69b9bb8399771efa34f178
#
_cell.length_a   1.000
_cell.length_b   1.000
_cell.length_c   1.000
_cell.angle_alpha   90.00
_cell.angle_beta   90.00
_cell.angle_gamma   90.00
#
_symmetry.space_group_name_H-M   'P 1'
#
loop_
_entity.id
_entity.type
_entity.pdbx_description
1 polymer ?
#
loop_
_entity_poly.entity_id
_entity_poly.type
_entity_poly.pdbx_seq_one_letter_code
_entity_poly.pdbx_strand_id
1 'polypeptide(L)'
;EDIIQKVSNISSISEDEIVGKSRKSEISDARQVSMYLSREIIGTSLNNIGLFFGGRDHTTVIHAVNTITNKIESDTRIKNMLSVVKQELGYSF
;
A
#
# COMPACT_ATOMS: atom_id res chain seq x y z
N GLU A 1 12.14 1.17 -0.22
CA GLU A 1 11.30 0.04 0.21
C GLU A 1 10.84 -0.79 -0.96
N ASP A 2 11.01 -2.09 -0.88
CA ASP A 2 10.65 -2.98 -1.98
C ASP A 2 9.16 -2.92 -2.31
N ILE A 3 8.30 -2.81 -1.30
CA ILE A 3 6.85 -2.75 -1.53
C ILE A 3 6.49 -1.50 -2.32
N ILE A 4 7.01 -0.34 -1.91
CA ILE A 4 6.72 0.92 -2.59
C ILE A 4 7.22 0.84 -4.04
N GLN A 5 8.42 0.30 -4.24
CA GLN A 5 8.98 0.14 -5.57
C GLN A 5 8.11 -0.74 -6.46
N LYS A 6 7.66 -1.88 -5.93
CA LYS A 6 6.82 -2.80 -6.70
C LYS A 6 5.46 -2.18 -7.03
N VAL A 7 4.85 -1.50 -6.07
CA VAL A 7 3.57 -0.83 -6.32
C VAL A 7 3.77 0.28 -7.35
N SER A 8 4.86 1.02 -7.26
CA SER A 8 5.20 2.06 -8.24
C SER A 8 5.29 1.47 -9.66
N ASN A 9 5.99 0.36 -9.80
CA ASN A 9 6.17 -0.28 -11.10
C ASN A 9 4.84 -0.76 -11.70
N ILE A 10 3.99 -1.34 -10.86
CA ILE A 10 2.72 -1.92 -11.32
C ILE A 10 1.70 -0.83 -11.63
N SER A 11 1.65 0.21 -10.82
CA SER A 11 0.66 1.28 -10.95
C SER A 11 1.08 2.38 -11.92
N SER A 12 2.35 2.44 -12.28
CA SER A 12 2.94 3.54 -13.06
C SER A 12 2.85 4.88 -12.33
N ILE A 13 2.80 4.83 -11.00
CA ILE A 13 2.80 6.02 -10.14
C ILE A 13 4.18 6.10 -9.48
N SER A 14 4.80 7.27 -9.46
CA SER A 14 6.13 7.42 -8.90
C SER A 14 6.15 7.12 -7.40
N GLU A 15 7.30 6.67 -6.91
CA GLU A 15 7.46 6.43 -5.47
C GLU A 15 7.23 7.70 -4.66
N ASP A 16 7.69 8.84 -5.17
CA ASP A 16 7.48 10.12 -4.51
C ASP A 16 6.00 10.45 -4.35
N GLU A 17 5.19 10.16 -5.36
CA GLU A 17 3.75 10.36 -5.28
C GLU A 17 3.10 9.41 -4.30
N ILE A 18 3.54 8.17 -4.27
CA ILE A 18 2.99 7.16 -3.35
C ILE A 18 3.23 7.58 -1.90
N VAL A 19 4.44 8.04 -1.56
CA VAL A 19 4.73 8.44 -0.19
C VAL A 19 4.30 9.88 0.11
N GLY A 20 3.89 10.63 -0.92
CA GLY A 20 3.52 12.03 -0.78
C GLY A 20 2.11 12.24 -0.25
N LYS A 21 1.56 13.41 -0.55
CA LYS A 21 0.28 13.84 0.04
C LYS A 21 -0.84 14.00 -0.99
N SER A 22 -0.65 13.49 -2.21
CA SER A 22 -1.69 13.58 -3.22
C SER A 22 -2.94 12.85 -2.77
N ARG A 23 -4.10 13.45 -3.07
CA ARG A 23 -5.41 12.87 -2.78
C ARG A 23 -6.09 12.32 -4.01
N LYS A 24 -5.38 12.28 -5.14
CA LYS A 24 -5.94 11.64 -6.34
C LYS A 24 -6.23 10.17 -6.03
N SER A 25 -7.35 9.69 -6.53
CA SER A 25 -7.86 8.37 -6.21
C SER A 25 -6.84 7.26 -6.48
N GLU A 26 -6.24 7.26 -7.66
CA GLU A 26 -5.27 6.22 -8.03
C GLU A 26 -4.04 6.24 -7.12
N ILE A 27 -3.58 7.43 -6.77
CA ILE A 27 -2.39 7.60 -5.94
C ILE A 27 -2.71 7.21 -4.50
N SER A 28 -3.87 7.62 -4.01
CA SER A 28 -4.33 7.25 -2.68
C SER A 28 -4.47 5.74 -2.55
N ASP A 29 -5.04 5.08 -3.56
CA ASP A 29 -5.18 3.63 -3.57
C ASP A 29 -3.81 2.94 -3.53
N ALA A 30 -2.87 3.40 -4.35
CA ALA A 30 -1.51 2.84 -4.37
C ALA A 30 -0.82 2.99 -3.02
N ARG A 31 -1.00 4.14 -2.37
CA ARG A 31 -0.45 4.39 -1.04
C ARG A 31 -1.03 3.45 0.00
N GLN A 32 -2.35 3.30 0.00
CA GLN A 32 -3.04 2.46 0.97
C GLN A 32 -2.69 0.99 0.75
N VAL A 33 -2.60 0.54 -0.50
CA VAL A 33 -2.17 -0.83 -0.81
C VAL A 33 -0.75 -1.05 -0.29
N SER A 34 0.14 -0.08 -0.46
CA SER A 34 1.52 -0.20 0.02
C SER A 34 1.57 -0.31 1.54
N MET A 35 0.79 0.50 2.25
CA MET A 35 0.70 0.42 3.72
C MET A 35 0.14 -0.93 4.17
N TYR A 36 -0.91 -1.40 3.50
CA TYR A 36 -1.54 -2.68 3.81
C TYR A 36 -0.53 -3.83 3.68
N LEU A 37 0.20 -3.87 2.57
CA LEU A 37 1.18 -4.92 2.32
C LEU A 37 2.34 -4.85 3.32
N SER A 38 2.79 -3.65 3.66
CA SER A 38 3.85 -3.48 4.66
C SER A 38 3.43 -4.05 6.01
N ARG A 39 2.17 -3.88 6.39
CA ARG A 39 1.66 -4.37 7.65
C ARG A 39 1.34 -5.87 7.62
N GLU A 40 0.62 -6.31 6.58
CA GLU A 40 0.07 -7.67 6.55
C GLU A 40 1.07 -8.72 6.09
N ILE A 41 2.00 -8.34 5.21
CA ILE A 41 2.96 -9.30 4.64
C ILE A 41 4.30 -9.22 5.36
N ILE A 42 4.84 -8.01 5.51
CA ILE A 42 6.16 -7.81 6.10
C ILE A 42 6.08 -7.76 7.64
N GLY A 43 4.96 -7.29 8.17
CA GLY A 43 4.78 -7.16 9.61
C GLY A 43 5.44 -5.92 10.21
N THR A 44 5.68 -4.90 9.38
CA THR A 44 6.28 -3.65 9.83
C THR A 44 5.36 -2.97 10.84
N SER A 45 5.94 -2.35 11.88
CA SER A 45 5.14 -1.66 12.88
C SER A 45 4.40 -0.48 12.27
N LEU A 46 3.25 -0.15 12.86
CA LEU A 46 2.42 0.96 12.37
C LEU A 46 3.20 2.28 12.37
N ASN A 47 4.00 2.51 13.40
CA ASN A 47 4.81 3.72 13.48
C ASN A 47 5.85 3.79 12.37
N ASN A 48 6.53 2.68 12.09
CA ASN A 48 7.54 2.65 11.03
C ASN A 48 6.91 2.82 9.67
N ILE A 49 5.74 2.22 9.44
CA ILE A 49 5.01 2.43 8.19
C ILE A 49 4.71 3.93 8.02
N GLY A 50 4.20 4.58 9.06
CA GLY A 50 3.93 6.00 9.01
C GLY A 50 5.15 6.82 8.63
N LEU A 51 6.31 6.48 9.19
CA LEU A 51 7.56 7.16 8.88
C LEU A 51 7.95 7.00 7.42
N PHE A 52 7.82 5.80 6.86
CA PHE A 52 8.13 5.57 5.44
C PHE A 52 7.22 6.36 4.51
N PHE A 53 6.03 6.70 4.96
CA PHE A 53 5.04 7.41 4.15
C PHE A 53 4.93 8.88 4.55
N GLY A 54 6.07 9.53 4.75
CA GLY A 54 6.12 10.97 4.96
C GLY A 54 5.79 11.43 6.36
N GLY A 55 5.97 10.57 7.35
CA GLY A 55 5.74 10.95 8.74
C GLY A 55 4.28 10.96 9.15
N ARG A 56 3.46 10.11 8.55
CA ARG A 56 2.06 9.96 8.95
C ARG A 56 1.99 9.22 10.29
N ASP A 57 0.99 9.54 11.09
CA ASP A 57 0.83 8.86 12.37
C ASP A 57 0.22 7.47 12.19
N HIS A 58 0.29 6.66 13.26
CA HIS A 58 -0.17 5.28 13.19
C HIS A 58 -1.67 5.16 12.96
N THR A 59 -2.46 6.15 13.35
CA THR A 59 -3.90 6.15 13.13
C THR A 59 -4.23 6.18 11.64
N THR A 60 -3.48 6.99 10.87
CA THR A 60 -3.62 7.05 9.42
C THR A 60 -3.31 5.71 8.79
N VAL A 61 -2.26 5.03 9.28
CA VAL A 61 -1.89 3.71 8.77
C VAL A 61 -2.97 2.68 9.08
N ILE A 62 -3.50 2.68 10.30
CA ILE A 62 -4.59 1.78 10.70
C ILE A 62 -5.78 1.98 9.76
N HIS A 63 -6.15 3.24 9.51
CA HIS A 63 -7.26 3.55 8.63
C HIS A 63 -7.04 3.00 7.22
N ALA A 64 -5.82 3.17 6.69
CA ALA A 64 -5.48 2.67 5.36
C ALA A 64 -5.58 1.14 5.29
N VAL A 65 -5.04 0.45 6.29
CA VAL A 65 -5.08 -1.02 6.35
C VAL A 65 -6.54 -1.49 6.39
N ASN A 66 -7.38 -0.86 7.22
CA ASN A 66 -8.79 -1.22 7.32
C ASN A 66 -9.54 -0.95 6.02
N THR A 67 -9.23 0.17 5.37
CA THR A 67 -9.87 0.53 4.09
C THR A 67 -9.58 -0.54 3.04
N ILE A 68 -8.33 -0.97 2.92
CA ILE A 68 -7.97 -2.00 1.94
C ILE A 68 -8.58 -3.35 2.32
N THR A 69 -8.57 -3.71 3.60
CA THR A 69 -9.18 -4.95 4.07
C THR A 69 -10.65 -5.01 3.62
N ASN A 70 -11.37 -3.90 3.73
CA ASN A 70 -12.77 -3.85 3.33
C ASN A 70 -12.95 -3.88 1.82
N LYS A 71 -12.01 -3.35 1.06
CA LYS A 71 -12.10 -3.27 -0.40
C LYS A 71 -11.73 -4.56 -1.13
N ILE A 72 -10.98 -5.44 -0.49
CA ILE A 72 -10.46 -6.65 -1.15
C ILE A 72 -11.59 -7.47 -1.79
N GLU A 73 -12.72 -7.60 -1.09
CA GLU A 73 -13.81 -8.43 -1.57
C GLU A 73 -14.64 -7.78 -2.65
N SER A 74 -14.70 -6.47 -2.71
CA SER A 74 -15.62 -5.75 -3.59
C SER A 74 -14.95 -4.96 -4.71
N ASP A 75 -13.65 -4.74 -4.62
CA ASP A 75 -12.93 -3.94 -5.62
C ASP A 75 -11.91 -4.83 -6.35
N THR A 76 -12.29 -5.22 -7.57
CA THR A 76 -11.46 -6.11 -8.38
C THR A 76 -10.10 -5.49 -8.70
N ARG A 77 -10.05 -4.18 -8.92
CA ARG A 77 -8.81 -3.48 -9.23
C ARG A 77 -7.83 -3.56 -8.07
N ILE A 78 -8.31 -3.34 -6.85
CA ILE A 78 -7.49 -3.46 -5.63
C ILE A 78 -7.03 -4.91 -5.45
N LYS A 79 -7.94 -5.86 -5.61
CA LYS A 79 -7.63 -7.28 -5.47
C LYS A 79 -6.55 -7.71 -6.45
N ASN A 80 -6.67 -7.29 -7.70
CA ASN A 80 -5.69 -7.63 -8.73
C ASN A 80 -4.33 -7.00 -8.44
N MET A 81 -4.30 -5.75 -8.02
CA MET A 81 -3.05 -5.08 -7.65
C MET A 81 -2.35 -5.81 -6.52
N LEU A 82 -3.09 -6.18 -5.47
CA LEU A 82 -2.53 -6.95 -4.36
C LEU A 82 -1.93 -8.27 -4.83
N SER A 83 -2.66 -8.99 -5.66
CA SER A 83 -2.19 -10.29 -6.21
C SER A 83 -0.88 -10.14 -6.96
N VAL A 84 -0.80 -9.16 -7.85
CA VAL A 84 0.39 -8.97 -8.69
C VAL A 84 1.58 -8.55 -7.83
N VAL A 85 1.38 -7.63 -6.88
CA VAL A 85 2.49 -7.21 -6.00
C VAL A 85 2.98 -8.37 -5.15
N LYS A 86 2.07 -9.17 -4.62
CA LYS A 86 2.44 -10.34 -3.80
C LYS A 86 3.28 -11.32 -4.61
N GLN A 87 2.90 -11.57 -5.87
CA GLN A 87 3.69 -12.44 -6.75
C GLN A 87 5.08 -11.86 -7.00
N GLU A 88 5.17 -10.56 -7.25
CA GLU A 88 6.45 -9.90 -7.50
C GLU A 88 7.37 -9.96 -6.28
N LEU A 89 6.79 -9.98 -5.08
CA LEU A 89 7.56 -10.09 -3.84
C LEU A 89 7.91 -11.54 -3.47
N GLY A 90 7.38 -12.51 -4.22
CA GLY A 90 7.66 -13.92 -3.97
C GLY A 90 6.76 -14.59 -2.94
N TYR A 91 5.66 -13.97 -2.55
CA TYR A 91 4.70 -14.59 -1.63
C TYR A 91 3.61 -15.31 -2.40
N SER A 92 3.20 -16.47 -1.90
CA SER A 92 2.08 -17.22 -2.45
C SER A 92 0.90 -17.21 -1.49
N PHE A 93 -0.31 -17.21 -2.05
CA PHE A 93 -1.55 -17.07 -1.28
C PHE A 93 -2.58 -18.08 -1.68
#